data_ef9fc2ce80c0db03566cdf8b3eaffddc
#
_entry.id   ef9fc2ce80c0db03566cdf8b3eaffddc
#
_cell.length_a   1.000
_cell.length_b   1.000
_cell.length_c   1.000
_cell.angle_alpha   90.00
_cell.angle_beta   90.00
_cell.angle_gamma   90.00
#
_symmetry.space_group_name_H-M   'P 1'
#
loop_
_entity.id
_entity.type
_entity.pdbx_description
1 polymer ?
#
loop_
_entity_poly.entity_id
_entity_poly.type
_entity_poly.pdbx_seq_one_letter_code
_entity_poly.pdbx_strand_id
1 'polypeptide(L)'
;MVTEIVNKLAEDLEKQELEAPGGVPSPQVYSHLLAIYLYQNDLCSAKYLWKRIPTSMKNANPELGRIWKVGQKMWQRDFPGVYAALTSEGEWSATVAQTMKSVHDAVQKRALQLVGRAYSSISASDFASFVGITPEEVVARATPPSGVDNDGGWSMDPDVPGMVLPRKPPPGPIVECSSEDQLYKLTEFVSFLEN
;
A
#
# COMPACT_ATOMS: atom_id res chain seq x y z
N MET A 1 -7.65 -13.84 7.10
CA MET A 1 -6.76 -14.18 8.26
C MET A 1 -5.66 -13.13 8.49
N VAL A 2 -4.69 -12.89 7.57
CA VAL A 2 -3.62 -11.87 7.79
C VAL A 2 -4.20 -10.46 7.95
N THR A 3 -5.15 -10.07 7.11
CA THR A 3 -5.79 -8.75 7.14
C THR A 3 -6.56 -8.51 8.45
N GLU A 4 -7.23 -9.52 8.98
CA GLU A 4 -7.95 -9.43 10.27
C GLU A 4 -6.99 -9.24 11.44
N ILE A 5 -5.87 -9.95 11.43
CA ILE A 5 -4.82 -9.79 12.46
C ILE A 5 -4.27 -8.36 12.43
N VAL A 6 -4.01 -7.83 11.23
CA VAL A 6 -3.50 -6.46 11.07
C VAL A 6 -4.54 -5.42 11.50
N ASN A 7 -5.82 -5.62 11.19
CA ASN A 7 -6.89 -4.72 11.61
C ASN A 7 -7.03 -4.72 13.14
N LYS A 8 -7.01 -5.89 13.77
CA LYS A 8 -7.06 -5.99 15.23
C LYS A 8 -5.84 -5.32 15.89
N LEU A 9 -4.66 -5.50 15.30
CA LEU A 9 -3.46 -4.82 15.79
C LEU A 9 -3.56 -3.29 15.66
N ALA A 10 -4.16 -2.79 14.57
CA ALA A 10 -4.43 -1.36 14.41
C ALA A 10 -5.36 -0.85 15.50
N GLU A 11 -6.49 -1.53 15.76
CA GLU A 11 -7.45 -1.18 16.81
C GLU A 11 -6.80 -1.17 18.20
N ASP A 12 -5.97 -2.17 18.52
CA ASP A 12 -5.25 -2.25 19.79
C ASP A 12 -4.25 -1.07 19.95
N LEU A 13 -3.56 -0.68 18.87
CA LEU A 13 -2.63 0.45 18.90
C LEU A 13 -3.36 1.81 18.97
N GLU A 14 -4.49 1.95 18.28
CA GLU A 14 -5.36 3.13 18.38
C GLU A 14 -5.91 3.30 19.81
N LYS A 15 -6.30 2.20 20.43
CA LYS A 15 -6.72 2.19 21.83
C LYS A 15 -5.57 2.63 22.75
N GLN A 16 -4.36 2.11 22.53
CA GLN A 16 -3.18 2.55 23.28
C GLN A 16 -2.87 4.05 23.06
N GLU A 17 -3.11 4.59 21.85
CA GLU A 17 -2.97 6.03 21.59
C GLU A 17 -3.98 6.83 22.44
N LEU A 18 -5.24 6.39 22.50
CA LEU A 18 -6.28 7.06 23.25
C LEU A 18 -6.10 6.98 24.76
N GLU A 19 -5.63 5.86 25.28
CA GLU A 19 -5.41 5.64 26.72
C GLU A 19 -4.07 6.20 27.23
N ALA A 20 -3.21 6.70 26.33
CA ALA A 20 -1.90 7.20 26.70
C ALA A 20 -1.96 8.41 27.63
N PRO A 21 -1.13 8.48 28.68
CA PRO A 21 -1.06 9.61 29.57
C PRO A 21 -0.78 10.92 28.81
N GLY A 22 -1.69 11.91 28.97
CA GLY A 22 -1.58 13.18 28.24
C GLY A 22 -1.86 13.07 26.74
N GLY A 23 -2.40 11.96 26.25
CA GLY A 23 -2.71 11.74 24.82
C GLY A 23 -1.48 11.56 23.92
N VAL A 24 -0.31 11.25 24.49
CA VAL A 24 0.93 11.07 23.76
C VAL A 24 1.54 9.70 24.09
N PRO A 25 1.35 8.68 23.24
CA PRO A 25 1.93 7.36 23.42
C PRO A 25 3.44 7.35 23.12
N SER A 26 4.05 6.19 23.33
CA SER A 26 5.48 5.99 23.03
C SER A 26 5.76 6.10 21.51
N PRO A 27 7.00 6.46 21.11
CA PRO A 27 7.39 6.52 19.70
C PRO A 27 7.17 5.21 18.94
N GLN A 28 7.31 4.08 19.63
CA GLN A 28 7.09 2.75 19.02
C GLN A 28 5.62 2.55 18.61
N VAL A 29 4.65 2.98 19.42
CA VAL A 29 3.23 2.91 19.08
C VAL A 29 2.96 3.72 17.82
N TYR A 30 3.48 4.94 17.74
CA TYR A 30 3.33 5.77 16.55
C TYR A 30 3.98 5.17 15.31
N SER A 31 5.19 4.58 15.43
CA SER A 31 5.89 3.95 14.31
C SER A 31 5.11 2.74 13.78
N HIS A 32 4.60 1.89 14.66
CA HIS A 32 3.79 0.74 14.28
C HIS A 32 2.47 1.15 13.63
N LEU A 33 1.74 2.07 14.28
CA LEU A 33 0.44 2.51 13.78
C LEU A 33 0.59 3.18 12.40
N LEU A 34 1.61 4.02 12.21
CA LEU A 34 1.91 4.65 10.94
C LEU A 34 2.22 3.61 9.85
N ALA A 35 3.06 2.62 10.16
CA ALA A 35 3.41 1.55 9.23
C ALA A 35 2.20 0.68 8.86
N ILE A 36 1.29 0.40 9.82
CA ILE A 36 0.07 -0.37 9.57
C ILE A 36 -0.87 0.41 8.63
N TYR A 37 -1.08 1.70 8.84
CA TYR A 37 -1.90 2.51 7.94
C TYR A 37 -1.32 2.53 6.51
N LEU A 38 0.01 2.57 6.34
CA LEU A 38 0.64 2.44 5.02
C LEU A 38 0.40 1.06 4.41
N TYR A 39 0.47 0.00 5.19
CA TYR A 39 0.16 -1.36 4.74
C TYR A 39 -1.28 -1.48 4.24
N GLN A 40 -2.25 -0.96 5.01
CA GLN A 40 -3.66 -0.91 4.65
C GLN A 40 -3.95 0.04 3.48
N ASN A 41 -2.97 0.89 3.10
CA ASN A 41 -3.13 1.98 2.14
C ASN A 41 -4.11 3.06 2.61
N ASP A 42 -4.32 3.18 3.92
CA ASP A 42 -5.08 4.30 4.49
C ASP A 42 -4.16 5.51 4.70
N LEU A 43 -3.91 6.19 3.58
CA LEU A 43 -3.03 7.35 3.56
C LEU A 43 -3.65 8.57 4.27
N CYS A 44 -4.98 8.60 4.38
CA CYS A 44 -5.68 9.66 5.11
C CYS A 44 -5.40 9.56 6.61
N SER A 45 -5.64 8.39 7.20
CA SER A 45 -5.36 8.16 8.62
C SER A 45 -3.88 8.31 8.94
N ALA A 46 -2.99 7.82 8.07
CA ALA A 46 -1.54 8.03 8.19
C ALA A 46 -1.17 9.52 8.23
N LYS A 47 -1.76 10.34 7.35
CA LYS A 47 -1.54 11.80 7.30
C LYS A 47 -2.03 12.50 8.58
N TYR A 48 -3.20 12.13 9.08
CA TYR A 48 -3.73 12.72 10.29
C TYR A 48 -2.96 12.27 11.53
N LEU A 49 -2.55 11.00 11.60
CA LEU A 49 -1.65 10.50 12.62
C LEU A 49 -0.35 11.32 12.64
N TRP A 50 0.29 11.47 11.48
CA TRP A 50 1.51 12.28 11.36
C TRP A 50 1.32 13.71 11.87
N LYS A 51 0.18 14.33 11.61
CA LYS A 51 -0.12 15.69 12.11
C LYS A 51 -0.27 15.74 13.64
N ARG A 52 -0.83 14.68 14.25
CA ARG A 52 -1.02 14.58 15.70
C ARG A 52 0.29 14.39 16.47
N ILE A 53 1.28 13.70 15.88
CA ILE A 53 2.57 13.46 16.55
C ILE A 53 3.25 14.79 16.90
N PRO A 54 3.68 15.00 18.18
CA PRO A 54 4.40 16.20 18.59
C PRO A 54 5.70 16.40 17.82
N THR A 55 6.05 17.66 17.53
CA THR A 55 7.26 18.01 16.79
C THR A 55 8.54 17.56 17.53
N SER A 56 8.55 17.65 18.86
CA SER A 56 9.65 17.15 19.67
C SER A 56 9.93 15.66 19.45
N MET A 57 8.87 14.85 19.35
CA MET A 57 8.97 13.41 19.11
C MET A 57 9.43 13.09 17.69
N LYS A 58 8.96 13.83 16.69
CA LYS A 58 9.44 13.71 15.31
C LYS A 58 10.93 13.96 15.19
N ASN A 59 11.43 14.98 15.89
CA ASN A 59 12.83 15.35 15.87
C ASN A 59 13.71 14.35 16.65
N ALA A 60 13.18 13.78 17.73
CA ALA A 60 13.90 12.80 18.54
C ALA A 60 13.97 11.40 17.88
N ASN A 61 13.04 11.09 16.95
CA ASN A 61 12.92 9.77 16.33
C ASN A 61 12.95 9.88 14.80
N PRO A 62 14.12 9.84 14.17
CA PRO A 62 14.27 9.98 12.73
C PRO A 62 13.55 8.86 11.94
N GLU A 63 13.35 7.69 12.55
CA GLU A 63 12.63 6.58 11.95
C GLU A 63 11.17 6.96 11.61
N LEU A 64 10.48 7.71 12.46
CA LEU A 64 9.13 8.23 12.18
C LEU A 64 9.11 9.07 10.90
N GLY A 65 10.13 9.92 10.72
CA GLY A 65 10.28 10.73 9.51
C GLY A 65 10.48 9.88 8.25
N ARG A 66 11.27 8.80 8.37
CA ARG A 66 11.50 7.85 7.28
C ARG A 66 10.22 7.12 6.88
N ILE A 67 9.47 6.59 7.85
CA ILE A 67 8.18 5.93 7.58
C ILE A 67 7.22 6.92 6.90
N TRP A 68 7.15 8.16 7.39
CA TRP A 68 6.30 9.18 6.78
C TRP A 68 6.73 9.55 5.35
N LYS A 69 8.03 9.54 5.04
CA LYS A 69 8.55 9.77 3.69
C LYS A 69 8.02 8.72 2.70
N VAL A 70 7.97 7.46 3.12
CA VAL A 70 7.32 6.40 2.33
C VAL A 70 5.84 6.74 2.09
N GLY A 71 5.11 7.16 3.12
CA GLY A 71 3.71 7.59 3.00
C GLY A 71 3.52 8.78 2.06
N GLN A 72 4.42 9.75 2.07
CA GLN A 72 4.40 10.88 1.13
C GLN A 72 4.56 10.43 -0.31
N LYS A 73 5.49 9.49 -0.58
CA LYS A 73 5.69 8.92 -1.92
C LYS A 73 4.48 8.11 -2.38
N MET A 74 3.85 7.35 -1.48
CA MET A 74 2.59 6.66 -1.77
C MET A 74 1.45 7.66 -2.09
N TRP A 75 1.36 8.76 -1.36
CA TRP A 75 0.39 9.83 -1.62
C TRP A 75 0.58 10.48 -2.99
N GLN A 76 1.82 10.70 -3.40
CA GLN A 76 2.21 11.23 -4.70
C GLN A 76 2.03 10.21 -5.84
N ARG A 77 1.77 8.94 -5.53
CA ARG A 77 1.74 7.81 -6.47
C ARG A 77 3.07 7.62 -7.21
N ASP A 78 4.16 8.00 -6.57
CA ASP A 78 5.53 7.84 -7.05
C ASP A 78 6.05 6.46 -6.64
N PHE A 79 5.71 5.41 -7.40
CA PHE A 79 6.11 4.03 -7.09
C PHE A 79 7.63 3.85 -7.02
N PRO A 80 8.43 4.32 -7.99
CA PRO A 80 9.89 4.25 -7.87
C PRO A 80 10.41 4.93 -6.60
N GLY A 81 9.86 6.10 -6.26
CA GLY A 81 10.20 6.82 -5.04
C GLY A 81 9.81 6.07 -3.76
N VAL A 82 8.73 5.28 -3.77
CA VAL A 82 8.35 4.42 -2.63
C VAL A 82 9.41 3.36 -2.42
N TYR A 83 9.82 2.64 -3.47
CA TYR A 83 10.85 1.60 -3.35
C TYR A 83 12.20 2.16 -2.93
N ALA A 84 12.59 3.29 -3.50
CA ALA A 84 13.79 4.00 -3.09
C ALA A 84 13.73 4.41 -1.61
N ALA A 85 12.61 4.96 -1.13
CA ALA A 85 12.44 5.34 0.27
C ALA A 85 12.44 4.14 1.23
N LEU A 86 11.97 2.97 0.79
CA LEU A 86 12.00 1.74 1.58
C LEU A 86 13.41 1.16 1.71
N THR A 87 14.27 1.38 0.69
CA THR A 87 15.60 0.74 0.62
C THR A 87 16.74 1.67 1.04
N SER A 88 16.61 3.01 0.86
CA SER A 88 17.76 3.94 0.84
C SER A 88 18.24 4.48 2.19
N GLU A 89 17.52 4.31 3.30
CA GLU A 89 17.82 5.05 4.54
C GLU A 89 18.23 4.19 5.75
N GLY A 90 18.93 3.08 5.52
CA GLY A 90 19.44 2.21 6.59
C GLY A 90 18.43 1.17 7.09
N GLU A 91 18.86 0.36 8.03
CA GLU A 91 18.03 -0.71 8.58
C GLU A 91 16.86 -0.15 9.40
N TRP A 92 15.69 -0.75 9.21
CA TRP A 92 14.52 -0.49 10.04
C TRP A 92 14.72 -1.12 11.42
N SER A 93 14.18 -0.52 12.46
CA SER A 93 14.20 -1.15 13.78
C SER A 93 13.54 -2.53 13.74
N ALA A 94 13.99 -3.44 14.57
CA ALA A 94 13.47 -4.82 14.62
C ALA A 94 11.94 -4.86 14.79
N THR A 95 11.37 -3.84 15.44
CA THR A 95 9.94 -3.72 15.68
C THR A 95 9.14 -3.36 14.43
N VAL A 96 9.70 -2.58 13.51
CA VAL A 96 8.99 -2.06 12.32
C VAL A 96 9.43 -2.76 11.03
N ALA A 97 10.61 -3.39 11.02
CA ALA A 97 11.20 -4.02 9.84
C ALA A 97 10.24 -5.00 9.13
N GLN A 98 9.59 -5.88 9.88
CA GLN A 98 8.66 -6.84 9.32
C GLN A 98 7.44 -6.16 8.69
N THR A 99 6.91 -5.13 9.33
CA THR A 99 5.76 -4.37 8.81
C THR A 99 6.15 -3.60 7.55
N MET A 100 7.34 -2.98 7.51
CA MET A 100 7.82 -2.26 6.32
C MET A 100 8.08 -3.20 5.15
N LYS A 101 8.54 -4.43 5.39
CA LYS A 101 8.62 -5.48 4.37
C LYS A 101 7.22 -5.82 3.83
N SER A 102 6.24 -5.98 4.72
CA SER A 102 4.85 -6.21 4.31
C SER A 102 4.25 -5.03 3.54
N VAL A 103 4.64 -3.78 3.86
CA VAL A 103 4.28 -2.58 3.09
C VAL A 103 4.84 -2.66 1.67
N HIS A 104 6.13 -3.03 1.54
CA HIS A 104 6.77 -3.23 0.23
C HIS A 104 5.98 -4.21 -0.63
N ASP A 105 5.70 -5.41 -0.10
CA ASP A 105 4.99 -6.47 -0.83
C ASP A 105 3.55 -6.04 -1.18
N ALA A 106 2.88 -5.33 -0.28
CA ALA A 106 1.53 -4.81 -0.52
C ALA A 106 1.51 -3.71 -1.60
N VAL A 107 2.51 -2.83 -1.62
CA VAL A 107 2.65 -1.80 -2.68
C VAL A 107 2.93 -2.47 -4.02
N GLN A 108 3.85 -3.44 -4.06
CA GLN A 108 4.18 -4.20 -5.26
C GLN A 108 2.94 -4.92 -5.84
N LYS A 109 2.18 -5.60 -4.99
CA LYS A 109 0.94 -6.27 -5.38
C LYS A 109 -0.09 -5.30 -5.96
N ARG A 110 -0.27 -4.13 -5.32
CA ARG A 110 -1.17 -3.07 -5.81
C ARG A 110 -0.69 -2.49 -7.14
N ALA A 111 0.62 -2.27 -7.31
CA ALA A 111 1.20 -1.80 -8.56
C ALA A 111 0.93 -2.79 -9.70
N LEU A 112 1.14 -4.09 -9.49
CA LEU A 112 0.83 -5.15 -10.45
C LEU A 112 -0.64 -5.13 -10.87
N GLN A 113 -1.57 -5.04 -9.91
CA GLN A 113 -3.01 -4.98 -10.18
C GLN A 113 -3.38 -3.71 -10.96
N LEU A 114 -2.76 -2.58 -10.65
CA LEU A 114 -3.02 -1.31 -11.32
C LEU A 114 -2.53 -1.36 -12.77
N VAL A 115 -1.31 -1.83 -12.99
CA VAL A 115 -0.75 -2.00 -14.33
C VAL A 115 -1.59 -2.96 -15.17
N GLY A 116 -2.01 -4.10 -14.59
CA GLY A 116 -2.87 -5.07 -15.28
C GLY A 116 -4.25 -4.54 -15.65
N ARG A 117 -4.74 -3.48 -14.96
CA ARG A 117 -5.99 -2.80 -15.30
C ARG A 117 -5.80 -1.68 -16.32
N ALA A 118 -4.67 -0.98 -16.25
CA ALA A 118 -4.43 0.23 -17.01
C ALA A 118 -3.84 -0.05 -18.41
N TYR A 119 -3.03 -1.08 -18.54
CA TYR A 119 -2.27 -1.36 -19.75
C TYR A 119 -2.61 -2.70 -20.36
N SER A 120 -2.78 -2.74 -21.68
CA SER A 120 -2.81 -3.98 -22.47
C SER A 120 -1.40 -4.46 -22.81
N SER A 121 -0.47 -3.52 -23.02
CA SER A 121 0.95 -3.74 -23.28
C SER A 121 1.73 -2.57 -22.70
N ILE A 122 2.90 -2.81 -22.13
CA ILE A 122 3.78 -1.81 -21.49
C ILE A 122 5.23 -2.17 -21.73
N SER A 123 6.12 -1.18 -21.81
CA SER A 123 7.56 -1.46 -21.92
C SER A 123 8.09 -2.17 -20.67
N ALA A 124 9.05 -3.08 -20.84
CA ALA A 124 9.66 -3.80 -19.71
C ALA A 124 10.36 -2.87 -18.72
N SER A 125 10.91 -1.73 -19.18
CA SER A 125 11.52 -0.71 -18.33
C SER A 125 10.51 0.03 -17.46
N ASP A 126 9.38 0.44 -18.05
CA ASP A 126 8.33 1.13 -17.29
C ASP A 126 7.65 0.18 -16.30
N PHE A 127 7.36 -1.06 -16.75
CA PHE A 127 6.84 -2.11 -15.89
C PHE A 127 7.75 -2.36 -14.67
N ALA A 128 9.06 -2.50 -14.92
CA ALA A 128 10.08 -2.67 -13.88
C ALA A 128 10.04 -1.54 -12.86
N SER A 129 9.93 -0.29 -13.34
CA SER A 129 9.84 0.91 -12.50
C SER A 129 8.59 0.93 -11.63
N PHE A 130 7.43 0.52 -12.16
CA PHE A 130 6.18 0.46 -11.41
C PHE A 130 6.16 -0.65 -10.35
N VAL A 131 6.77 -1.80 -10.66
CA VAL A 131 6.75 -2.98 -9.80
C VAL A 131 7.93 -3.01 -8.82
N GLY A 132 8.97 -2.20 -9.06
CA GLY A 132 10.15 -2.13 -8.19
C GLY A 132 11.07 -3.35 -8.34
N ILE A 133 11.20 -3.88 -9.57
CA ILE A 133 12.11 -4.97 -9.93
C ILE A 133 13.04 -4.52 -11.07
N THR A 134 14.08 -5.29 -11.33
CA THR A 134 14.96 -4.95 -12.46
C THR A 134 14.35 -5.40 -13.79
N PRO A 135 14.67 -4.73 -14.92
CA PRO A 135 14.18 -5.15 -16.23
C PRO A 135 14.58 -6.59 -16.59
N GLU A 136 15.75 -7.03 -16.12
CA GLU A 136 16.23 -8.41 -16.29
C GLU A 136 15.34 -9.41 -15.55
N GLU A 137 14.92 -9.08 -14.33
CA GLU A 137 13.98 -9.90 -13.57
C GLU A 137 12.59 -9.92 -14.20
N VAL A 138 12.14 -8.83 -14.84
CA VAL A 138 10.88 -8.82 -15.60
C VAL A 138 10.91 -9.88 -16.68
N VAL A 139 11.98 -9.91 -17.48
CA VAL A 139 12.15 -10.87 -18.57
C VAL A 139 12.30 -12.29 -18.04
N ALA A 140 13.13 -12.50 -17.00
CA ALA A 140 13.35 -13.80 -16.40
C ALA A 140 12.07 -14.44 -15.84
N ARG A 141 11.23 -13.65 -15.19
CA ARG A 141 9.96 -14.14 -14.62
C ARG A 141 8.86 -14.28 -15.67
N ALA A 142 8.91 -13.53 -16.77
CA ALA A 142 7.97 -13.65 -17.88
C ALA A 142 8.19 -14.91 -18.73
N THR A 143 9.40 -15.48 -18.70
CA THR A 143 9.80 -16.66 -19.46
C THR A 143 10.18 -17.79 -18.48
N PRO A 144 9.19 -18.41 -17.79
CA PRO A 144 9.49 -19.49 -16.85
C PRO A 144 10.09 -20.69 -17.60
N PRO A 145 11.01 -21.44 -16.96
CA PRO A 145 11.47 -22.72 -17.50
C PRO A 145 10.28 -23.65 -17.69
N SER A 146 10.26 -24.34 -18.83
CA SER A 146 9.16 -25.22 -19.28
C SER A 146 8.58 -26.08 -18.15
N GLY A 147 7.28 -25.89 -17.85
CA GLY A 147 6.54 -26.71 -16.88
C GLY A 147 6.20 -26.06 -15.55
N VAL A 148 6.57 -24.82 -15.33
CA VAL A 148 6.14 -24.04 -14.16
C VAL A 148 5.08 -23.03 -14.59
N ASP A 149 3.92 -23.04 -13.93
CA ASP A 149 2.90 -22.01 -14.15
C ASP A 149 3.50 -20.61 -13.91
N ASN A 150 3.25 -19.70 -14.85
CA ASN A 150 3.73 -18.33 -14.77
C ASN A 150 2.99 -17.58 -13.64
N ASP A 151 3.50 -17.70 -12.41
CA ASP A 151 2.97 -17.00 -11.22
C ASP A 151 3.31 -15.49 -11.23
N GLY A 152 4.11 -15.05 -12.22
CA GLY A 152 4.56 -13.65 -12.32
C GLY A 152 3.45 -12.65 -12.64
N GLY A 153 2.30 -13.09 -13.15
CA GLY A 153 1.19 -12.20 -13.48
C GLY A 153 1.37 -11.41 -14.78
N TRP A 154 2.38 -11.72 -15.62
CA TRP A 154 2.63 -11.12 -16.94
C TRP A 154 3.37 -12.08 -17.88
N SER A 155 3.32 -11.78 -19.17
CA SER A 155 4.08 -12.48 -20.22
C SER A 155 4.78 -11.47 -21.12
N MET A 156 5.81 -11.93 -21.86
CA MET A 156 6.41 -11.10 -22.92
C MET A 156 5.50 -11.10 -24.14
N ASP A 157 5.48 -9.97 -24.85
CA ASP A 157 4.78 -9.84 -26.12
C ASP A 157 5.59 -10.60 -27.21
N PRO A 158 4.98 -11.57 -27.89
CA PRO A 158 5.66 -12.31 -28.94
C PRO A 158 5.93 -11.47 -30.21
N ASP A 159 5.10 -10.45 -30.46
CA ASP A 159 5.16 -9.67 -31.68
C ASP A 159 6.07 -8.44 -31.53
N VAL A 160 6.22 -7.91 -30.32
CA VAL A 160 7.00 -6.70 -30.06
C VAL A 160 8.07 -6.94 -28.98
N PRO A 161 9.35 -7.08 -29.37
CA PRO A 161 10.44 -7.29 -28.41
C PRO A 161 10.52 -6.16 -27.36
N GLY A 162 10.66 -6.53 -26.09
CA GLY A 162 10.80 -5.57 -24.99
C GLY A 162 9.46 -5.06 -24.43
N MET A 163 8.34 -5.54 -24.94
CA MET A 163 7.01 -5.25 -24.38
C MET A 163 6.52 -6.40 -23.51
N VAL A 164 5.77 -6.03 -22.49
CA VAL A 164 5.17 -6.93 -21.49
C VAL A 164 3.66 -6.83 -21.59
N LEU A 165 2.99 -7.98 -21.55
CA LEU A 165 1.55 -8.12 -21.50
C LEU A 165 1.13 -8.41 -20.04
N PRO A 166 0.66 -7.43 -19.29
CA PRO A 166 0.20 -7.65 -17.92
C PRO A 166 -1.06 -8.53 -17.89
N ARG A 167 -1.15 -9.43 -16.93
CA ARG A 167 -2.36 -10.23 -16.73
C ARG A 167 -3.46 -9.34 -16.15
N LYS A 168 -4.61 -9.30 -16.81
CA LYS A 168 -5.78 -8.61 -16.28
C LYS A 168 -6.25 -9.28 -14.99
N PRO A 169 -6.40 -8.53 -13.90
CA PRO A 169 -6.97 -9.09 -12.68
C PRO A 169 -8.42 -9.54 -12.94
N PRO A 170 -8.90 -10.57 -12.25
CA PRO A 170 -10.29 -10.98 -12.35
C PRO A 170 -11.20 -9.78 -12.03
N PRO A 171 -12.39 -9.68 -12.70
CA PRO A 171 -13.35 -8.66 -12.33
C PRO A 171 -13.68 -8.79 -10.84
N GLY A 172 -13.71 -7.65 -10.15
CA GLY A 172 -14.10 -7.62 -8.75
C GLY A 172 -15.55 -8.15 -8.60
N PRO A 173 -15.97 -8.53 -7.39
CA PRO A 173 -17.35 -8.92 -7.14
C PRO A 173 -18.26 -7.79 -7.62
N ILE A 174 -19.25 -8.15 -8.45
CA ILE A 174 -20.30 -7.23 -8.86
C ILE A 174 -21.10 -6.92 -7.61
N VAL A 175 -20.89 -5.73 -7.05
CA VAL A 175 -21.76 -5.22 -6.00
C VAL A 175 -23.05 -4.78 -6.72
N GLU A 176 -24.03 -5.63 -6.74
CA GLU A 176 -25.37 -5.27 -7.16
C GLU A 176 -25.93 -4.31 -6.08
N CYS A 177 -25.76 -3.02 -6.32
CA CYS A 177 -26.49 -2.03 -5.54
C CYS A 177 -27.93 -2.05 -6.01
N SER A 178 -28.83 -2.61 -5.21
CA SER A 178 -30.27 -2.52 -5.51
C SER A 178 -30.71 -1.05 -5.49
N SER A 179 -31.61 -0.68 -6.38
CA SER A 179 -32.18 0.69 -6.42
C SER A 179 -32.83 1.04 -5.07
N GLU A 180 -33.36 0.05 -4.38
CA GLU A 180 -33.99 0.18 -3.07
C GLU A 180 -32.99 0.59 -1.98
N ASP A 181 -31.79 -0.03 -1.96
CA ASP A 181 -30.71 0.33 -1.03
C ASP A 181 -30.20 1.77 -1.26
N GLN A 182 -30.14 2.17 -2.53
CA GLN A 182 -29.76 3.54 -2.89
C GLN A 182 -30.81 4.55 -2.47
N LEU A 183 -32.09 4.26 -2.70
CA LEU A 183 -33.19 5.10 -2.25
C LEU A 183 -33.27 5.18 -0.74
N TYR A 184 -33.07 4.08 -0.02
CA TYR A 184 -33.02 4.08 1.44
C TYR A 184 -31.91 5.00 1.97
N LYS A 185 -30.71 4.88 1.46
CA LYS A 185 -29.58 5.74 1.83
C LYS A 185 -29.83 7.22 1.53
N LEU A 186 -30.45 7.51 0.36
CA LEU A 186 -30.82 8.89 0.01
C LEU A 186 -31.86 9.44 0.95
N THR A 187 -32.88 8.66 1.31
CA THR A 187 -33.93 9.05 2.26
C THR A 187 -33.36 9.34 3.65
N GLU A 188 -32.44 8.48 4.12
CA GLU A 188 -31.74 8.69 5.39
C GLU A 188 -30.90 9.98 5.37
N PHE A 189 -30.23 10.24 4.25
CA PHE A 189 -29.42 11.45 4.07
C PHE A 189 -30.29 12.73 4.05
N VAL A 190 -31.40 12.71 3.36
CA VAL A 190 -32.38 13.83 3.32
C VAL A 190 -32.95 14.07 4.71
N SER A 191 -33.37 13.01 5.40
CA SER A 191 -33.89 13.11 6.77
C SER A 191 -32.87 13.70 7.75
N PHE A 192 -31.58 13.39 7.57
CA PHE A 192 -30.50 13.98 8.36
C PHE A 192 -30.30 15.48 8.06
N LEU A 193 -30.49 15.90 6.82
CA LEU A 193 -30.34 17.32 6.42
C LEU A 193 -31.55 18.20 6.80
N GLU A 194 -32.72 17.60 7.02
CA GLU A 194 -33.95 18.30 7.41
C GLU A 194 -34.09 18.50 8.92
N ASN A 195 -33.29 17.84 9.76
CA ASN A 195 -33.22 17.99 11.21
C ASN A 195 -32.05 18.87 11.64
#